data_5d6715ec705702da0fbe05208bc3947c
#
_entry.id   5d6715ec705702da0fbe05208bc3947c
#
_cell.length_a   1.000
_cell.length_b   1.000
_cell.length_c   1.000
_cell.angle_alpha   90.00
_cell.angle_beta   90.00
_cell.angle_gamma   90.00
#
_symmetry.space_group_name_H-M   'P 1'
#
loop_
_entity.id
_entity.type
_entity.pdbx_description
1 polymer ?
#
loop_
_entity_poly.entity_id
_entity_poly.type
_entity_poly.pdbx_seq_one_letter_code
_entity_poly.pdbx_strand_id
1 'polypeptide(L)'
;MLKIVDTNILLDFPQILDEEKDIIILVEVLRELDGLKLNPSFETSFKARRAAVTISHHLSDITFKDCYENLTKSVDDKLLLCADECFGELITNDVYLKVKAHIKGIKSRGYGSSESYSGVRTVFLQTDENRYHKDLDFMMNNH
;
A
#
# COMPACT_ATOMS: atom_id res chain seq x y z
N MET A 1 -12.19 -14.32 1.84
CA MET A 1 -11.91 -13.23 2.76
C MET A 1 -11.64 -11.96 1.99
N LEU A 2 -12.27 -10.87 2.38
CA LEU A 2 -12.06 -9.58 1.73
C LEU A 2 -10.62 -9.10 1.96
N LYS A 3 -10.05 -8.43 0.97
CA LYS A 3 -8.67 -7.99 1.01
C LYS A 3 -8.59 -6.49 0.79
N ILE A 4 -8.14 -5.78 1.81
CA ILE A 4 -8.01 -4.33 1.77
C ILE A 4 -6.57 -4.02 1.39
N VAL A 5 -6.36 -3.31 0.28
CA VAL A 5 -5.04 -3.16 -0.32
C VAL A 5 -4.47 -1.77 -0.08
N ASP A 6 -3.24 -1.75 0.44
CA ASP A 6 -2.50 -0.52 0.70
C ASP A 6 -2.01 0.10 -0.60
N THR A 7 -1.80 1.42 -0.58
CA THR A 7 -1.35 2.19 -1.75
C THR A 7 -0.07 1.63 -2.36
N ASN A 8 0.91 1.31 -1.53
CA ASN A 8 2.21 0.85 -2.03
C ASN A 8 2.13 -0.49 -2.75
N ILE A 9 1.18 -1.34 -2.36
CA ILE A 9 0.96 -2.60 -3.09
C ILE A 9 0.52 -2.29 -4.52
N LEU A 10 -0.39 -1.34 -4.68
CA LEU A 10 -0.87 -0.99 -6.02
C LEU A 10 0.21 -0.33 -6.87
N LEU A 11 1.12 0.42 -6.22
CA LEU A 11 2.23 1.05 -6.93
C LEU A 11 3.24 0.01 -7.42
N ASP A 12 3.62 -0.91 -6.54
CA ASP A 12 4.73 -1.83 -6.82
C ASP A 12 4.27 -3.16 -7.43
N PHE A 13 3.06 -3.61 -7.10
CA PHE A 13 2.56 -4.92 -7.50
C PHE A 13 1.10 -4.86 -7.94
N PRO A 14 0.77 -4.04 -8.97
CA PRO A 14 -0.64 -3.90 -9.39
C PRO A 14 -1.23 -5.21 -9.92
N GLN A 15 -0.37 -6.18 -10.27
CA GLN A 15 -0.84 -7.49 -10.73
C GLN A 15 -1.65 -8.24 -9.66
N ILE A 16 -1.66 -7.75 -8.40
CA ILE A 16 -2.52 -8.34 -7.39
C ILE A 16 -3.98 -8.34 -7.86
N LEU A 17 -4.36 -7.34 -8.66
CA LEU A 17 -5.73 -7.22 -9.16
C LEU A 17 -6.08 -8.33 -10.15
N ASP A 18 -5.06 -8.93 -10.79
CA ASP A 18 -5.26 -10.07 -11.68
C ASP A 18 -5.27 -11.40 -10.92
N GLU A 19 -4.55 -11.46 -9.81
CA GLU A 19 -4.24 -12.72 -9.14
C GLU A 19 -5.13 -13.00 -7.94
N GLU A 20 -5.70 -11.97 -7.31
CA GLU A 20 -6.49 -12.13 -6.10
C GLU A 20 -7.92 -11.64 -6.34
N LYS A 21 -8.82 -12.15 -5.51
CA LYS A 21 -10.24 -11.78 -5.61
C LYS A 21 -10.68 -11.05 -4.34
N ASP A 22 -11.88 -10.49 -4.40
CA ASP A 22 -12.49 -9.82 -3.24
C ASP A 22 -11.65 -8.65 -2.75
N ILE A 23 -11.20 -7.85 -3.70
CA ILE A 23 -10.36 -6.68 -3.40
C ILE A 23 -11.23 -5.49 -3.01
N ILE A 24 -10.81 -4.82 -1.92
CA ILE A 24 -11.38 -3.53 -1.52
C ILE A 24 -10.30 -2.48 -1.65
N ILE A 25 -10.64 -1.38 -2.31
CA ILE A 25 -9.78 -0.21 -2.40
C ILE A 25 -10.50 0.97 -1.78
N LEU A 26 -9.86 1.62 -0.81
CA LEU A 26 -10.42 2.84 -0.22
C LEU A 26 -10.26 4.01 -1.19
N VAL A 27 -11.24 4.90 -1.19
CA VAL A 27 -11.20 6.10 -2.02
C VAL A 27 -9.97 6.96 -1.67
N GLU A 28 -9.56 6.98 -0.39
CA GLU A 28 -8.36 7.69 0.02
C GLU A 28 -7.10 7.15 -0.66
N VAL A 29 -7.05 5.83 -0.89
CA VAL A 29 -5.94 5.23 -1.62
C VAL A 29 -5.91 5.75 -3.05
N LEU A 30 -7.09 5.87 -3.69
CA LEU A 30 -7.17 6.44 -5.03
C LEU A 30 -6.70 7.88 -5.05
N ARG A 31 -7.02 8.66 -4.01
CA ARG A 31 -6.56 10.05 -3.91
C ARG A 31 -5.05 10.12 -3.80
N GLU A 32 -4.45 9.21 -3.02
CA GLU A 32 -2.99 9.15 -2.94
C GLU A 32 -2.37 8.83 -4.29
N LEU A 33 -2.92 7.85 -5.00
CA LEU A 33 -2.42 7.48 -6.33
C LEU A 33 -2.56 8.66 -7.29
N ASP A 34 -3.69 9.33 -7.25
CA ASP A 34 -3.93 10.49 -8.12
C ASP A 34 -2.93 11.60 -7.87
N GLY A 35 -2.60 11.85 -6.59
CA GLY A 35 -1.58 12.83 -6.25
C GLY A 35 -0.19 12.42 -6.71
N LEU A 36 0.13 11.14 -6.62
CA LEU A 36 1.46 10.64 -6.97
C LEU A 36 1.73 10.68 -8.47
N LYS A 37 0.71 10.75 -9.32
CA LYS A 37 0.93 10.85 -10.77
C LYS A 37 1.67 12.12 -11.16
N LEU A 38 1.67 13.13 -10.30
CA LEU A 38 2.36 14.41 -10.52
C LEU A 38 3.68 14.50 -9.77
N ASN A 39 4.12 13.39 -9.17
CA ASN A 39 5.36 13.38 -8.42
C ASN A 39 6.56 13.70 -9.32
N PRO A 40 7.53 14.51 -8.84
CA PRO A 40 8.72 14.80 -9.63
C PRO A 40 9.54 13.59 -10.02
N SER A 41 9.50 12.51 -9.22
CA SER A 41 10.14 11.27 -9.57
C SER A 41 9.40 10.61 -10.72
N PHE A 42 10.09 10.39 -11.84
CA PHE A 42 9.48 9.72 -12.99
C PHE A 42 9.00 8.31 -12.62
N GLU A 43 9.80 7.59 -11.83
CA GLU A 43 9.46 6.24 -11.44
C GLU A 43 8.15 6.21 -10.63
N THR A 44 8.02 7.09 -9.66
CA THR A 44 6.81 7.16 -8.84
C THR A 44 5.60 7.55 -9.67
N SER A 45 5.75 8.56 -10.53
CA SER A 45 4.69 9.01 -11.42
C SER A 45 4.24 7.89 -12.36
N PHE A 46 5.21 7.16 -12.93
CA PHE A 46 4.91 6.05 -13.82
C PHE A 46 4.13 4.95 -13.10
N LYS A 47 4.58 4.59 -11.89
CA LYS A 47 3.90 3.54 -11.12
C LYS A 47 2.46 3.94 -10.77
N ALA A 48 2.26 5.21 -10.44
CA ALA A 48 0.91 5.70 -10.11
C ALA A 48 -0.01 5.59 -11.33
N ARG A 49 0.48 5.97 -12.51
CA ARG A 49 -0.30 5.86 -13.75
C ARG A 49 -0.57 4.41 -14.12
N ARG A 50 0.43 3.54 -13.95
CA ARG A 50 0.26 2.11 -14.22
C ARG A 50 -0.80 1.52 -13.30
N ALA A 51 -0.77 1.89 -12.02
CA ALA A 51 -1.78 1.42 -11.07
C ALA A 51 -3.17 1.84 -11.50
N ALA A 52 -3.32 3.11 -11.93
CA ALA A 52 -4.62 3.61 -12.37
C ALA A 52 -5.16 2.83 -13.58
N VAL A 53 -4.29 2.53 -14.55
CA VAL A 53 -4.68 1.76 -15.73
C VAL A 53 -5.13 0.35 -15.32
N THR A 54 -4.35 -0.29 -14.45
CA THR A 54 -4.69 -1.64 -13.99
C THR A 54 -6.03 -1.65 -13.25
N ILE A 55 -6.24 -0.66 -12.36
CA ILE A 55 -7.52 -0.54 -11.65
C ILE A 55 -8.66 -0.38 -12.64
N SER A 56 -8.46 0.45 -13.69
CA SER A 56 -9.52 0.70 -14.67
C SER A 56 -9.95 -0.56 -15.43
N HIS A 57 -9.07 -1.55 -15.50
CA HIS A 57 -9.39 -2.81 -16.16
C HIS A 57 -10.11 -3.81 -15.25
N HIS A 58 -10.25 -3.48 -13.96
CA HIS A 58 -10.84 -4.38 -12.97
C HIS A 58 -11.98 -3.74 -12.18
N LEU A 59 -12.61 -2.71 -12.74
CA LEU A 59 -13.61 -1.93 -11.99
C LEU A 59 -14.75 -2.79 -11.45
N SER A 60 -15.19 -3.78 -12.21
CA SER A 60 -16.31 -4.65 -11.79
C SER A 60 -15.88 -5.66 -10.73
N ASP A 61 -14.58 -5.87 -10.55
CA ASP A 61 -14.05 -6.86 -9.61
C ASP A 61 -13.63 -6.25 -8.28
N ILE A 62 -13.67 -4.93 -8.17
CA ILE A 62 -13.18 -4.20 -7.00
C ILE A 62 -14.35 -3.54 -6.29
N THR A 63 -14.34 -3.62 -4.96
CA THR A 63 -15.26 -2.83 -4.13
C THR A 63 -14.53 -1.58 -3.68
N PHE A 64 -15.12 -0.42 -3.94
CA PHE A 64 -14.56 0.86 -3.51
C PHE A 64 -15.33 1.34 -2.28
N LYS A 65 -14.60 1.82 -1.26
CA LYS A 65 -15.22 2.30 -0.03
C LYS A 65 -14.71 3.68 0.34
N ASP A 66 -15.60 4.55 0.77
CA ASP A 66 -15.25 5.91 1.19
C ASP A 66 -15.95 6.32 2.48
N CYS A 67 -16.38 5.36 3.29
CA CYS A 67 -17.23 5.63 4.45
C CYS A 67 -16.46 6.04 5.70
N TYR A 68 -15.16 6.28 5.59
CA TYR A 68 -14.32 6.58 6.76
C TYR A 68 -13.78 8.00 6.77
N GLU A 69 -14.31 8.88 5.93
CA GLU A 69 -13.68 10.17 5.67
C GLU A 69 -13.53 11.02 6.93
N ASN A 70 -14.52 10.99 7.81
CA ASN A 70 -14.53 11.83 8.99
C ASN A 70 -14.22 11.09 10.29
N LEU A 71 -13.80 9.81 10.21
CA LEU A 71 -13.59 8.99 11.40
C LEU A 71 -12.13 9.02 11.87
N THR A 72 -11.21 9.29 10.97
CA THR A 72 -9.79 9.36 11.28
C THR A 72 -9.09 10.22 10.22
N LYS A 73 -7.89 10.70 10.54
CA LYS A 73 -7.12 11.55 9.62
C LYS A 73 -6.12 10.78 8.80
N SER A 74 -5.76 9.58 9.22
CA SER A 74 -4.69 8.81 8.61
C SER A 74 -5.25 7.77 7.64
N VAL A 75 -4.64 7.63 6.47
CA VAL A 75 -5.00 6.55 5.54
C VAL A 75 -4.73 5.20 6.17
N ASP A 76 -3.61 5.07 6.90
CA ASP A 76 -3.29 3.84 7.61
C ASP A 76 -4.40 3.44 8.58
N ASP A 77 -4.90 4.41 9.36
CA ASP A 77 -5.97 4.13 10.31
C ASP A 77 -7.26 3.72 9.60
N LYS A 78 -7.53 4.32 8.45
CA LYS A 78 -8.72 3.96 7.67
C LYS A 78 -8.61 2.56 7.10
N LEU A 79 -7.41 2.17 6.66
CA LEU A 79 -7.18 0.80 6.20
C LEU A 79 -7.41 -0.20 7.32
N LEU A 80 -6.88 0.10 8.51
CA LEU A 80 -7.06 -0.77 9.67
C LEU A 80 -8.53 -0.87 10.07
N LEU A 81 -9.22 0.26 10.10
CA LEU A 81 -10.64 0.29 10.45
C LEU A 81 -11.48 -0.53 9.47
N CYS A 82 -11.22 -0.36 8.19
CA CYS A 82 -11.94 -1.11 7.16
C CYS A 82 -11.72 -2.61 7.31
N ALA A 83 -10.45 -3.01 7.50
CA ALA A 83 -10.14 -4.43 7.67
C ALA A 83 -10.83 -5.01 8.90
N ASP A 84 -10.87 -4.25 9.99
CA ASP A 84 -11.53 -4.69 11.21
C ASP A 84 -13.02 -4.84 11.02
N GLU A 85 -13.66 -3.83 10.41
CA GLU A 85 -15.12 -3.83 10.27
C GLU A 85 -15.63 -4.93 9.34
N CYS A 86 -14.89 -5.24 8.28
CA CYS A 86 -15.35 -6.26 7.33
C CYS A 86 -14.73 -7.64 7.61
N PHE A 87 -14.02 -7.78 8.71
CA PHE A 87 -13.33 -9.03 9.06
C PHE A 87 -12.41 -9.47 7.92
N GLY A 88 -11.78 -8.49 7.29
CA GLY A 88 -10.94 -8.74 6.12
C GLY A 88 -9.47 -8.85 6.47
N GLU A 89 -8.68 -9.01 5.43
CA GLU A 89 -7.24 -9.11 5.52
C GLU A 89 -6.63 -7.86 4.92
N LEU A 90 -5.66 -7.26 5.64
CA LEU A 90 -4.95 -6.08 5.15
C LEU A 90 -3.74 -6.54 4.34
N ILE A 91 -3.65 -6.08 3.10
CA ILE A 91 -2.51 -6.42 2.24
C ILE A 91 -1.59 -5.22 2.19
N THR A 92 -0.42 -5.37 2.81
CA THR A 92 0.56 -4.28 2.87
C THR A 92 1.96 -4.84 3.02
N ASN A 93 2.94 -4.13 2.46
CA ASN A 93 4.36 -4.43 2.68
C ASN A 93 4.98 -3.45 3.68
N ASP A 94 4.18 -2.54 4.24
CA ASP A 94 4.67 -1.60 5.25
C ASP A 94 4.79 -2.32 6.58
N VAL A 95 6.02 -2.43 7.07
CA VAL A 95 6.32 -3.18 8.29
C VAL A 95 5.58 -2.59 9.50
N TYR A 96 5.56 -1.26 9.63
CA TYR A 96 4.88 -0.64 10.76
C TYR A 96 3.37 -0.85 10.72
N LEU A 97 2.80 -0.82 9.52
CA LEU A 97 1.37 -1.05 9.38
C LEU A 97 1.01 -2.49 9.75
N LYS A 98 1.86 -3.46 9.40
CA LYS A 98 1.68 -4.84 9.82
C LYS A 98 1.70 -4.96 11.34
N VAL A 99 2.61 -4.24 12.00
CA VAL A 99 2.69 -4.26 13.47
C VAL A 99 1.42 -3.68 14.08
N LYS A 100 0.95 -2.56 13.55
CA LYS A 100 -0.30 -1.95 14.04
C LYS A 100 -1.49 -2.89 13.85
N ALA A 101 -1.55 -3.59 12.72
CA ALA A 101 -2.62 -4.55 12.46
C ALA A 101 -2.58 -5.68 13.51
N HIS A 102 -1.40 -6.19 13.80
CA HIS A 102 -1.24 -7.26 14.78
C HIS A 102 -1.74 -6.82 16.17
N ILE A 103 -1.36 -5.61 16.58
CA ILE A 103 -1.79 -5.09 17.89
C ILE A 103 -3.32 -5.03 17.97
N LYS A 104 -3.97 -4.71 16.87
CA LYS A 104 -5.43 -4.59 16.83
C LYS A 104 -6.15 -5.90 16.52
N GLY A 105 -5.40 -7.01 16.39
CA GLY A 105 -6.00 -8.31 16.06
C GLY A 105 -6.48 -8.41 14.61
N ILE A 106 -5.93 -7.59 13.72
CA ILE A 106 -6.30 -7.58 12.31
C ILE A 106 -5.31 -8.44 11.54
N LYS A 107 -5.84 -9.35 10.71
CA LYS A 107 -4.99 -10.20 9.88
C LYS A 107 -4.35 -9.37 8.77
N SER A 108 -3.05 -9.56 8.56
CA SER A 108 -2.35 -8.85 7.48
C SER A 108 -1.29 -9.75 6.85
N ARG A 109 -0.95 -9.44 5.59
CA ARG A 109 0.17 -10.08 4.91
C ARG A 109 0.72 -9.17 3.83
N GLY A 110 1.94 -9.47 3.42
CA GLY A 110 2.54 -8.78 2.29
C GLY A 110 2.14 -9.38 0.96
N TYR A 111 2.62 -8.75 -0.11
CA TYR A 111 2.41 -9.25 -1.46
C TYR A 111 3.66 -8.90 -2.27
N GLY A 112 4.09 -9.81 -3.13
CA GLY A 112 5.36 -9.64 -3.81
C GLY A 112 6.52 -9.90 -2.86
N SER A 113 7.68 -9.34 -3.15
CA SER A 113 8.89 -9.65 -2.40
C SER A 113 9.44 -8.47 -1.61
N SER A 114 8.83 -7.29 -1.72
CA SER A 114 9.34 -6.08 -1.07
C SER A 114 8.61 -5.80 0.22
N GLU A 115 9.38 -5.31 1.21
CA GLU A 115 8.81 -4.73 2.41
C GLU A 115 9.34 -3.32 2.56
N SER A 116 8.54 -2.42 3.09
CA SER A 116 8.95 -1.05 3.28
C SER A 116 8.73 -0.62 4.72
N TYR A 117 9.59 0.28 5.18
CA TYR A 117 9.37 0.94 6.46
C TYR A 117 8.55 2.18 6.20
N SER A 118 7.64 2.47 7.11
CA SER A 118 6.72 3.58 6.96
C SER A 118 7.48 4.86 6.62
N GLY A 119 7.17 5.45 5.47
CA GLY A 119 7.76 6.71 5.05
C GLY A 119 9.20 6.62 4.54
N VAL A 120 9.84 5.42 4.49
CA VAL A 120 11.23 5.25 4.07
C VAL A 120 11.29 4.27 2.92
N ARG A 121 11.88 4.71 1.87
CA ARG A 121 12.16 3.83 0.75
C ARG A 121 13.58 4.04 0.32
N THR A 122 14.08 3.56 0.45
CA THR A 122 15.22 3.89 0.26
C THR A 122 15.95 3.77 -0.33
N VAL A 123 16.50 3.95 -0.30
CA VAL A 123 17.28 4.08 -0.44
C VAL A 123 18.27 3.65 -0.27
N PHE A 124 18.31 3.00 0.09
CA PHE A 124 19.20 2.52 0.67
C PHE A 124 19.31 1.83 0.07
N LEU A 125 19.05 1.54 -0.17
CA LEU A 125 19.37 0.94 -0.23
C LEU A 125 19.31 0.95 -1.22
N GLN A 126 19.33 1.02 -1.74
CA GLN A 126 19.51 1.11 -1.92
C GLN A 126 19.71 1.08 -2.54
N THR A 127 19.87 0.71 -3.06
CA THR A 127 20.29 0.58 -3.11
C THR A 127 20.19 0.09 -3.57
N ASP A 128 20.27 -0.35 -3.90
CA ASP A 128 20.31 -0.72 -3.78
C ASP A 128 20.35 -0.81 -3.90
N GLU A 129 20.34 -1.04 -4.02
CA GLU A 129 20.47 -1.04 -3.39
C GLU A 129 20.67 -0.70 -3.29
N ASN A 130 20.87 -1.09 -3.73
CA ASN A 130 21.11 -0.75 -2.98
C ASN A 130 20.97 -0.47 -2.74
N ARG A 131 21.14 -0.91 -3.00
CA ARG A 131 21.13 -0.66 -2.08
C ARG A 131 20.95 -0.63 -1.32
N TYR A 132 20.92 -0.85 -1.23
CA TYR A 132 20.78 -0.77 0.03
C TYR A 132 21.03 -0.57 0.44
N HIS A 133 21.20 -0.76 0.36
CA HIS A 133 21.33 -0.49 1.24
C HIS A 133 21.43 0.08 1.57
N LYS A 134 21.69 -0.38 1.29
CA LYS A 134 21.75 0.35 2.04
C LYS A 134 21.16 0.73 2.78
N ASP A 135 20.99 0.56 2.70
CA ASP A 135 20.47 0.95 3.74
C ASP A 135 20.27 1.03 4.58
N LEU A 136 20.31 0.65 4.65
CA LEU A 136 20.13 0.78 5.72
C LEU A 136 20.61 1.18 6.17
N ASP A 137 21.09 1.02 5.80
CA ASP A 137 21.41 1.48 6.54
C ASP A 137 21.10 2.18 6.86
N PHE A 138 21.16 1.92 6.47
CA PHE A 138 20.79 2.51 7.10
C PHE A 138 20.12 2.60 7.54
N MET A 139 20.01 2.14 7.51
CA MET A 139 19.49 2.11 8.15
C MET A 139 19.54 2.34 8.64
N MET A 140 19.79 2.20 8.57
CA MET A 140 19.80 2.41 9.21
C MET A 140 19.89 3.16 9.32
N ASN A 141 20.22 3.09 9.09
CA ASN A 141 20.15 3.78 9.39
C ASN A 141 19.48 4.48 9.37
N ASN A 142 19.35 4.41 8.89
CA ASN A 142 18.71 4.81 8.98
C ASN A 142 18.08 5.07 8.97
N HIS A 143 18.06 4.91 8.68
CA HIS A 143 17.53 4.89 8.89
C HIS A 143 17.33 4.97 9.00
#